data_e8fe9a410501a5a431a0eea0eab45a00
#
_entry.id   e8fe9a410501a5a431a0eea0eab45a00
#
_cell.length_a   1.000
_cell.length_b   1.000
_cell.length_c   1.000
_cell.angle_alpha   90.00
_cell.angle_beta   90.00
_cell.angle_gamma   90.00
#
_symmetry.space_group_name_H-M   'P 1'
#
loop_
_entity.id
_entity.type
_entity.pdbx_description
1 polymer ?
#
loop_
_entity_poly.entity_id
_entity_poly.type
_entity_poly.pdbx_seq_one_letter_code
_entity_poly.pdbx_strand_id
1 'polypeptide(L)'
;MKEQEQINRLNCYVENRPGVLARIVGLISGRGYNIQTHNVGPTEDGSVSRMRIDVLGTDRVIEQIILQLRNQVNVIDVTSRRM
;
A
#
# COMPACT_ATOMS: atom_id res chain seq x y z
N MET A 1 10.57 -21.89 13.58
CA MET A 1 10.33 -21.90 12.14
C MET A 1 10.47 -20.50 11.60
N LYS A 2 11.22 -20.33 10.52
CA LYS A 2 11.35 -19.03 9.90
C LYS A 2 10.12 -18.73 9.08
N GLU A 3 9.61 -17.51 9.21
CA GLU A 3 8.58 -17.03 8.32
C GLU A 3 9.18 -16.85 6.93
N GLN A 4 8.42 -17.22 5.92
CA GLN A 4 8.86 -17.06 4.54
C GLN A 4 8.39 -15.73 4.00
N GLU A 5 9.26 -15.08 3.25
CA GLU A 5 8.90 -13.87 2.53
C GLU A 5 8.16 -14.24 1.26
N GLN A 6 7.10 -13.52 0.99
CA GLN A 6 6.30 -13.70 -0.21
C GLN A 6 5.89 -12.35 -0.74
N ILE A 7 5.61 -12.31 -2.04
CA ILE A 7 5.12 -11.08 -2.65
C ILE A 7 3.62 -11.00 -2.44
N ASN A 8 3.19 -9.86 -1.90
CA ASN A 8 1.78 -9.53 -1.72
C ASN A 8 1.47 -8.27 -2.49
N ARG A 9 0.32 -8.26 -3.14
CA ARG A 9 -0.17 -7.07 -3.84
C ARG A 9 -1.17 -6.37 -2.94
N LEU A 10 -0.88 -5.12 -2.64
CA LEU A 10 -1.76 -4.27 -1.87
C LEU A 10 -2.43 -3.29 -2.83
N ASN A 11 -3.75 -3.17 -2.72
CA ASN A 11 -4.50 -2.14 -3.42
C ASN A 11 -4.97 -1.15 -2.36
N CYS A 12 -4.44 0.06 -2.43
CA CYS A 12 -4.74 1.12 -1.49
C CYS A 12 -5.57 2.18 -2.22
N TYR A 13 -6.79 2.39 -1.75
CA TYR A 13 -7.70 3.38 -2.31
C TYR A 13 -7.61 4.63 -1.47
N VAL A 14 -7.24 5.73 -2.10
CA VAL A 14 -6.95 6.98 -1.40
C VAL A 14 -7.71 8.13 -2.04
N GLU A 15 -7.94 9.18 -1.26
CA GLU A 15 -8.52 10.40 -1.80
C GLU A 15 -7.59 10.98 -2.87
N ASN A 16 -8.16 11.32 -4.02
CA ASN A 16 -7.40 11.90 -5.13
C ASN A 16 -7.20 13.40 -4.87
N ARG A 17 -6.25 13.71 -3.97
CA ARG A 17 -5.94 15.08 -3.58
C ARG A 17 -4.44 15.31 -3.71
N PRO A 18 -4.01 16.55 -4.02
CA PRO A 18 -2.59 16.85 -4.11
C PRO A 18 -1.83 16.47 -2.84
N GLY A 19 -0.68 15.82 -3.02
CA GLY A 19 0.20 15.46 -1.92
C GLY A 19 -0.15 14.17 -1.20
N VAL A 20 -1.36 13.63 -1.36
CA VAL A 20 -1.76 12.40 -0.65
C VAL A 20 -0.90 11.21 -1.10
N LEU A 21 -0.79 11.02 -2.41
CA LEU A 21 -0.02 9.90 -2.95
C LEU A 21 1.45 9.97 -2.56
N ALA A 22 2.03 11.17 -2.65
CA ALA A 22 3.43 11.38 -2.28
C ALA A 22 3.65 11.05 -0.80
N ARG A 23 2.72 11.44 0.06
CA ARG A 23 2.82 11.18 1.49
C ARG A 23 2.73 9.67 1.78
N ILE A 24 1.80 8.98 1.12
CA ILE A 24 1.64 7.53 1.32
C ILE A 24 2.88 6.78 0.82
N VAL A 25 3.39 7.12 -0.35
CA VAL A 25 4.63 6.52 -0.87
C VAL A 25 5.78 6.79 0.09
N GLY A 26 5.90 8.02 0.58
CA GLY A 26 6.94 8.38 1.53
C GLY A 26 6.86 7.61 2.84
N LEU A 27 5.65 7.37 3.32
CA LEU A 27 5.44 6.60 4.54
C LEU A 27 5.98 5.18 4.39
N ILE A 28 5.67 4.52 3.30
CA ILE A 28 6.07 3.13 3.08
C ILE A 28 7.56 3.05 2.78
N SER A 29 8.06 3.93 1.90
CA SER A 29 9.47 3.93 1.52
C SER A 29 10.37 4.28 2.69
N GLY A 30 9.95 5.20 3.54
CA GLY A 30 10.75 5.64 4.68
C GLY A 30 10.93 4.58 5.76
N ARG A 31 10.14 3.52 5.72
CA ARG A 31 10.23 2.43 6.71
C ARG A 31 11.08 1.26 6.24
N GLY A 32 11.64 1.34 5.05
CA GLY A 32 12.54 0.31 4.56
C GLY A 32 11.86 -0.97 4.10
N TYR A 33 10.57 -0.93 3.82
CA TYR A 33 9.88 -2.09 3.26
C TYR A 33 10.39 -2.38 1.86
N ASN A 34 10.40 -3.66 1.49
CA ASN A 34 10.92 -4.10 0.20
C ASN A 34 9.83 -4.03 -0.86
N ILE A 35 9.65 -2.84 -1.43
CA ILE A 35 8.64 -2.60 -2.46
C ILE A 35 9.23 -3.00 -3.80
N GLN A 36 8.55 -3.93 -4.47
CA GLN A 36 8.98 -4.43 -5.79
C GLN A 36 8.49 -3.52 -6.90
N THR A 37 7.23 -3.14 -6.83
CA THR A 37 6.63 -2.25 -7.82
C THR A 37 5.58 -1.39 -7.14
N HIS A 38 5.32 -0.22 -7.70
CA HIS A 38 4.13 0.54 -7.34
C HIS A 38 3.55 1.18 -8.58
N ASN A 39 2.25 1.38 -8.55
CA ASN A 39 1.52 1.89 -9.69
C ASN A 39 0.30 2.66 -9.19
N VAL A 40 0.06 3.81 -9.77
CA VAL A 40 -1.07 4.66 -9.40
C VAL A 40 -1.97 4.80 -10.61
N GLY A 41 -3.26 4.64 -10.40
CA GLY A 41 -4.23 4.78 -11.46
C GLY A 41 -5.56 5.33 -10.97
N PRO A 42 -6.39 5.75 -11.92
CA PRO A 42 -7.71 6.26 -11.58
C PRO A 42 -8.65 5.10 -11.23
N THR A 43 -9.73 5.46 -10.55
CA THR A 43 -10.89 4.57 -10.37
C THR A 43 -12.06 5.16 -11.15
N GLU A 44 -13.21 4.48 -11.08
CA GLU A 44 -14.44 5.03 -11.68
C GLU A 44 -14.88 6.30 -10.99
N ASP A 45 -14.53 6.46 -9.71
CA ASP A 45 -14.80 7.67 -8.95
C ASP A 45 -13.60 8.61 -9.06
N GLY A 46 -13.79 9.76 -9.70
CA GLY A 46 -12.70 10.72 -9.92
C GLY A 46 -12.13 11.30 -8.63
N SER A 47 -12.81 11.16 -7.50
CA SER A 47 -12.30 11.62 -6.22
C SER A 47 -11.41 10.59 -5.53
N VAL A 48 -11.25 9.40 -6.12
CA VAL A 48 -10.51 8.28 -5.54
C VAL A 48 -9.46 7.79 -6.52
N SER A 49 -8.24 7.61 -6.03
CA SER A 49 -7.16 6.97 -6.79
C SER A 49 -6.86 5.61 -6.19
N ARG A 50 -6.40 4.68 -7.01
CA ARG A 50 -5.91 3.39 -6.56
C ARG A 50 -4.39 3.36 -6.66
N MET A 51 -3.76 3.01 -5.55
CA MET A 51 -2.32 2.76 -5.52
C MET A 51 -2.11 1.26 -5.35
N ARG A 52 -1.46 0.64 -6.32
CA ARG A 52 -1.11 -0.78 -6.26
C ARG A 52 0.35 -0.89 -5.87
N ILE A 53 0.63 -1.68 -4.84
CA ILE A 53 1.98 -1.85 -4.32
C ILE A 53 2.25 -3.33 -4.20
N ASP A 54 3.32 -3.81 -4.82
CA ASP A 54 3.77 -5.18 -4.65
C ASP A 54 4.94 -5.18 -3.67
N VAL A 55 4.81 -5.91 -2.58
CA VAL A 55 5.77 -5.90 -1.48
C VAL A 55 6.23 -7.31 -1.20
N LEU A 56 7.55 -7.48 -1.10
CA LEU A 56 8.15 -8.73 -0.62
C LEU A 56 8.31 -8.63 0.88
N GLY A 57 7.70 -9.58 1.60
CA GLY A 57 7.80 -9.58 3.06
C GLY A 57 7.12 -10.78 3.68
N THR A 58 7.33 -10.93 4.97
CA THR A 58 6.63 -11.93 5.76
C THR A 58 5.19 -11.48 6.00
N ASP A 59 4.33 -12.40 6.42
CA ASP A 59 2.95 -12.07 6.75
C ASP A 59 2.88 -10.96 7.80
N ARG A 60 3.77 -10.99 8.79
CA ARG A 60 3.84 -9.97 9.83
C ARG A 60 4.12 -8.59 9.23
N VAL A 61 5.08 -8.52 8.33
CA VAL A 61 5.45 -7.25 7.69
C VAL A 61 4.28 -6.72 6.85
N ILE A 62 3.63 -7.60 6.09
CA ILE A 62 2.48 -7.21 5.28
C ILE A 62 1.35 -6.66 6.15
N GLU A 63 1.06 -7.31 7.27
CA GLU A 63 0.04 -6.83 8.21
C GLU A 63 0.39 -5.46 8.77
N GLN A 64 1.67 -5.23 9.09
CA GLN A 64 2.13 -3.93 9.58
C GLN A 64 1.87 -2.83 8.55
N ILE A 65 2.18 -3.12 7.29
CA ILE A 65 1.97 -2.15 6.21
C ILE A 65 0.49 -1.82 6.08
N ILE A 66 -0.36 -2.84 6.09
CA ILE A 66 -1.81 -2.65 5.97
C ILE A 66 -2.32 -1.77 7.11
N LEU A 67 -1.90 -2.04 8.35
CA LEU A 67 -2.32 -1.25 9.49
C LEU A 67 -1.86 0.20 9.39
N GLN A 68 -0.62 0.41 8.96
CA GLN A 68 -0.10 1.76 8.79
C GLN A 68 -0.87 2.54 7.72
N LEU A 69 -1.19 1.87 6.61
CA LEU A 69 -1.97 2.50 5.55
C LEU A 69 -3.38 2.85 6.04
N ARG A 70 -4.03 1.93 6.75
CA ARG A 70 -5.38 2.16 7.24
C ARG A 70 -5.46 3.27 8.28
N ASN A 71 -4.35 3.56 8.95
CA ASN A 71 -4.29 4.65 9.92
C ASN A 71 -4.19 6.03 9.28
N GLN A 72 -3.95 6.11 7.97
CA GLN A 72 -3.86 7.39 7.29
C GLN A 72 -5.25 7.93 6.98
N VAL A 73 -5.48 9.20 7.32
CA VAL A 73 -6.81 9.79 7.22
C VAL A 73 -7.34 9.81 5.78
N ASN A 74 -6.43 9.87 4.80
CA ASN A 74 -6.83 9.95 3.40
C ASN A 74 -6.95 8.59 2.73
N VAL A 75 -6.72 7.49 3.46
CA VAL A 75 -6.88 6.13 2.95
C VAL A 75 -8.31 5.68 3.17
N ILE A 76 -8.97 5.28 2.09
CA ILE A 76 -10.37 4.87 2.11
C ILE A 76 -10.45 3.38 2.41
N ASP A 77 -9.63 2.57 1.74
CA ASP A 77 -9.63 1.13 1.92
C ASP A 77 -8.29 0.56 1.48
N VAL A 78 -7.96 -0.61 2.03
CA VAL A 78 -6.77 -1.37 1.64
C VAL A 78 -7.17 -2.82 1.54
N THR A 79 -6.87 -3.44 0.39
CA THR A 79 -7.03 -4.89 0.21
C THR A 79 -5.68 -5.49 -0.11
N SER A 80 -5.51 -6.76 0.20
CA SER A 80 -4.26 -7.45 -0.06
C SER A 80 -4.52 -8.82 -0.69
N ARG A 81 -3.58 -9.23 -1.52
CA ARG A 81 -3.64 -10.55 -2.15
C ARG A 81 -2.22 -11.08 -2.28
N ARG A 82 -2.02 -12.33 -1.86
CA ARG A 82 -0.76 -13.01 -2.07
C ARG A 82 -0.60 -13.35 -3.55
N MET A 83 0.55 -13.03 -4.07
CA MET A 83 0.86 -13.29 -5.47
C MET A 83 1.35 -14.72 -5.70
#